data_990faf5b388e14597acc20b3428d57e5
#
_entry.id   990faf5b388e14597acc20b3428d57e5
#
_cell.length_a   1.000
_cell.length_b   1.000
_cell.length_c   1.000
_cell.angle_alpha   90.00
_cell.angle_beta   90.00
_cell.angle_gamma   90.00
#
_symmetry.space_group_name_H-M   'P 1'
#
loop_
_entity.id
_entity.type
_entity.pdbx_description
1 polymer ?
#
loop_
_entity_poly.entity_id
_entity_poly.type
_entity_poly.pdbx_seq_one_letter_code
_entity_poly.pdbx_strand_id
1 'polypeptide(L)'
;NKRLGVFSKAEDLGSRDILKNATELFWYPSEVDVSIRPGWFYHKEEDNKVKSLKHLADIYFQSVGYNSVLLLNIPPDRRGLINEADVTRLKEFAEYRKQAFADDRVKEGQKLWEAISNGERTYKLKSGSEINVVMLQEDIARGQRVEAFSVEAQTADGWKEIAQGTTV
;
A
#
# COMPACT_ATOMS: atom_id res chain seq x y z
N ASN A 1 -2.18 -28.43 -16.56
CA ASN A 1 -2.91 -27.74 -15.48
C ASN A 1 -2.05 -27.62 -14.22
N LYS A 2 -1.15 -26.66 -14.17
CA LYS A 2 -0.53 -26.27 -12.89
C LYS A 2 -1.56 -25.38 -12.19
N ARG A 3 -2.31 -25.90 -11.25
CA ARG A 3 -2.98 -25.07 -10.24
C ARG A 3 -1.87 -24.32 -9.50
N LEU A 4 -1.79 -23.01 -9.69
CA LEU A 4 -1.01 -22.18 -8.79
C LEU A 4 -1.67 -22.36 -7.42
N GLY A 5 -0.98 -23.01 -6.49
CA GLY A 5 -1.52 -23.24 -5.16
C GLY A 5 -1.76 -21.91 -4.46
N VAL A 6 -2.76 -21.87 -3.58
CA VAL A 6 -3.14 -20.71 -2.75
C VAL A 6 -1.95 -20.11 -2.00
N PHE A 7 -0.89 -20.89 -1.77
CA PHE A 7 0.33 -20.50 -1.07
C PHE A 7 1.55 -20.41 -1.98
N SER A 8 1.35 -20.15 -3.28
CA SER A 8 2.48 -19.97 -4.18
C SER A 8 3.31 -18.76 -3.72
N LYS A 9 4.61 -18.98 -3.54
CA LYS A 9 5.61 -17.95 -3.25
C LYS A 9 6.31 -17.46 -4.51
N ALA A 10 5.73 -17.71 -5.68
CA ALA A 10 6.29 -17.24 -6.93
C ALA A 10 6.28 -15.69 -6.94
N GLU A 11 7.44 -15.08 -7.19
CA GLU A 11 7.61 -13.63 -7.21
C GLU A 11 6.80 -12.97 -8.32
N ASP A 12 6.47 -13.71 -9.37
CA ASP A 12 5.70 -13.28 -10.52
C ASP A 12 4.20 -13.70 -10.45
N LEU A 13 3.74 -14.12 -9.27
CA LEU A 13 2.34 -14.50 -9.05
C LEU A 13 1.41 -13.32 -9.39
N GLY A 14 0.48 -13.56 -10.32
CA GLY A 14 -0.43 -12.53 -10.81
C GLY A 14 0.16 -11.64 -11.92
N SER A 15 1.40 -11.87 -12.34
CA SER A 15 1.97 -11.18 -13.50
C SER A 15 1.16 -11.44 -14.76
N ARG A 16 1.12 -10.47 -15.68
CA ARG A 16 0.41 -10.61 -16.95
C ARG A 16 0.93 -11.77 -17.80
N ASP A 17 2.21 -12.09 -17.70
CA ASP A 17 2.80 -13.18 -18.46
C ASP A 17 2.32 -14.55 -17.99
N ILE A 18 2.16 -14.74 -16.69
CA ILE A 18 1.51 -15.96 -16.14
C ILE A 18 0.04 -16.00 -16.54
N LEU A 19 -0.66 -14.87 -16.47
CA LEU A 19 -2.09 -14.79 -16.76
C LEU A 19 -2.43 -15.05 -18.24
N LYS A 20 -1.54 -14.76 -19.18
CA LYS A 20 -1.76 -15.02 -20.63
C LYS A 20 -2.15 -16.48 -20.95
N ASN A 21 -1.67 -17.44 -20.17
CA ASN A 21 -1.92 -18.85 -20.36
C ASN A 21 -2.89 -19.44 -19.32
N ALA A 22 -3.51 -18.61 -18.50
CA ALA A 22 -4.48 -19.07 -17.52
C ALA A 22 -5.80 -19.43 -18.19
N THR A 23 -6.32 -20.62 -17.90
CA THR A 23 -7.64 -21.10 -18.39
C THR A 23 -8.77 -20.76 -17.43
N GLU A 24 -8.43 -20.51 -16.18
CA GLU A 24 -9.37 -20.14 -15.11
C GLU A 24 -8.73 -19.10 -14.21
N LEU A 25 -9.52 -18.13 -13.78
CA LEU A 25 -9.12 -17.11 -12.81
C LEU A 25 -10.07 -17.15 -11.62
N PHE A 26 -9.51 -16.95 -10.43
CA PHE A 26 -10.27 -16.84 -9.20
C PHE A 26 -9.97 -15.47 -8.57
N TRP A 27 -10.99 -14.82 -8.03
CA TRP A 27 -10.77 -13.65 -7.20
C TRP A 27 -10.07 -14.08 -5.90
N TYR A 28 -8.86 -13.61 -5.73
CA TYR A 28 -8.03 -13.90 -4.57
C TYR A 28 -7.15 -12.70 -4.24
N PRO A 29 -7.66 -11.74 -3.45
CA PRO A 29 -6.87 -10.57 -3.06
C PRO A 29 -5.67 -11.01 -2.23
N SER A 30 -4.53 -10.37 -2.45
CA SER A 30 -3.36 -10.61 -1.61
C SER A 30 -3.62 -10.06 -0.20
N GLU A 31 -3.17 -10.80 0.82
CA GLU A 31 -3.28 -10.43 2.21
C GLU A 31 -1.92 -10.50 2.88
N VAL A 32 -1.57 -9.46 3.63
CA VAL A 32 -0.41 -9.42 4.50
C VAL A 32 -0.90 -9.59 5.93
N ASP A 33 -0.64 -10.76 6.49
CA ASP A 33 -1.05 -11.12 7.85
C ASP A 33 0.14 -10.97 8.81
N VAL A 34 0.01 -10.09 9.79
CA VAL A 34 1.09 -9.71 10.71
C VAL A 34 0.53 -9.35 12.09
N SER A 35 1.26 -9.73 13.14
CA SER A 35 0.90 -9.33 14.50
C SER A 35 1.56 -8.00 14.90
N ILE A 36 0.86 -7.19 15.69
CA ILE A 36 1.42 -5.98 16.31
C ILE A 36 2.53 -6.30 17.33
N ARG A 37 2.54 -7.53 17.87
CA ARG A 37 3.51 -8.05 18.83
C ARG A 37 4.47 -9.03 18.16
N PRO A 38 5.52 -9.52 18.85
CA PRO A 38 6.44 -10.53 18.30
C PRO A 38 5.73 -11.84 17.93
N GLY A 39 4.75 -12.27 18.75
CA GLY A 39 3.94 -13.48 18.53
C GLY A 39 2.47 -13.17 18.24
N TRP A 40 1.69 -14.23 18.01
CA TRP A 40 0.25 -14.16 17.70
C TRP A 40 -0.64 -14.03 18.94
N PHE A 41 -0.11 -14.37 20.10
CA PHE A 41 -0.82 -14.34 21.36
C PHE A 41 -0.23 -13.32 22.32
N TYR A 42 -1.03 -12.93 23.31
CA TYR A 42 -0.60 -11.99 24.33
C TYR A 42 0.36 -12.65 25.34
N HIS A 43 1.49 -11.98 25.55
CA HIS A 43 2.43 -12.26 26.64
C HIS A 43 2.79 -10.95 27.33
N LYS A 44 2.62 -10.92 28.67
CA LYS A 44 2.86 -9.71 29.47
C LYS A 44 4.32 -9.21 29.37
N GLU A 45 5.25 -10.13 29.22
CA GLU A 45 6.69 -9.86 29.08
C GLU A 45 7.02 -9.13 27.75
N GLU A 46 6.04 -9.02 26.86
CA GLU A 46 6.16 -8.39 25.55
C GLU A 46 5.45 -7.03 25.46
N ASP A 47 4.93 -6.48 26.58
CA ASP A 47 4.24 -5.19 26.58
C ASP A 47 5.14 -4.04 26.10
N ASN A 48 6.46 -4.18 26.24
CA ASN A 48 7.45 -3.24 25.74
C ASN A 48 7.99 -3.58 24.34
N LYS A 49 7.48 -4.65 23.70
CA LYS A 49 7.91 -5.13 22.37
C LYS A 49 6.87 -4.90 21.28
N VAL A 50 5.86 -4.11 21.54
CA VAL A 50 4.90 -3.68 20.52
C VAL A 50 5.65 -3.00 19.36
N LYS A 51 5.33 -3.37 18.11
CA LYS A 51 5.98 -2.80 16.93
C LYS A 51 5.96 -1.27 16.97
N SER A 52 7.08 -0.66 16.60
CA SER A 52 7.18 0.80 16.58
C SER A 52 6.24 1.41 15.52
N LEU A 53 5.91 2.69 15.68
CA LEU A 53 5.12 3.44 14.70
C LEU A 53 5.75 3.35 13.30
N LYS A 54 7.07 3.56 13.21
CA LYS A 54 7.79 3.44 11.93
C LYS A 54 7.60 2.05 11.31
N HIS A 55 7.73 0.99 12.09
CA HIS A 55 7.58 -0.37 11.59
C HIS A 55 6.14 -0.63 11.08
N LEU A 56 5.11 -0.14 11.79
CA LEU A 56 3.72 -0.26 11.32
C LEU A 56 3.47 0.57 10.05
N ALA A 57 4.08 1.74 9.94
CA ALA A 57 4.01 2.55 8.73
C ALA A 57 4.67 1.85 7.55
N ASP A 58 5.87 1.27 7.74
CA ASP A 58 6.57 0.50 6.70
C ASP A 58 5.70 -0.70 6.24
N ILE A 59 5.11 -1.45 7.17
CA ILE A 59 4.17 -2.55 6.86
C ILE A 59 2.98 -2.03 6.05
N TYR A 60 2.39 -0.91 6.43
CA TYR A 60 1.26 -0.32 5.74
C TYR A 60 1.59 0.03 4.29
N PHE A 61 2.69 0.74 4.06
CA PHE A 61 3.10 1.10 2.70
C PHE A 61 3.52 -0.11 1.86
N GLN A 62 4.09 -1.15 2.47
CA GLN A 62 4.48 -2.38 1.78
C GLN A 62 3.33 -3.37 1.57
N SER A 63 2.19 -3.16 2.18
CA SER A 63 0.99 -3.98 2.00
C SER A 63 -0.11 -3.22 1.27
N VAL A 64 -0.78 -2.31 1.95
CA VAL A 64 -1.87 -1.49 1.39
C VAL A 64 -1.36 -0.61 0.26
N GLY A 65 -0.15 -0.08 0.38
CA GLY A 65 0.51 0.71 -0.67
C GLY A 65 0.77 -0.08 -1.96
N TYR A 66 0.81 -1.41 -1.90
CA TYR A 66 0.90 -2.33 -3.04
C TYR A 66 -0.40 -3.08 -3.29
N ASN A 67 -1.53 -2.49 -2.92
CA ASN A 67 -2.86 -3.01 -3.20
C ASN A 67 -3.17 -4.37 -2.53
N SER A 68 -2.53 -4.67 -1.39
CA SER A 68 -2.83 -5.82 -0.55
C SER A 68 -3.71 -5.45 0.64
N VAL A 69 -4.46 -6.41 1.16
CA VAL A 69 -5.17 -6.26 2.43
C VAL A 69 -4.16 -6.41 3.58
N LEU A 70 -4.17 -5.51 4.54
CA LEU A 70 -3.42 -5.66 5.79
C LEU A 70 -4.34 -6.23 6.87
N LEU A 71 -4.05 -7.46 7.30
CA LEU A 71 -4.63 -8.08 8.49
C LEU A 71 -3.65 -7.92 9.64
N LEU A 72 -3.94 -6.98 10.55
CA LEU A 72 -3.11 -6.72 11.72
C LEU A 72 -3.70 -7.41 12.95
N ASN A 73 -3.06 -8.48 13.38
CA ASN A 73 -3.45 -9.19 14.60
C ASN A 73 -3.10 -8.37 15.86
N ILE A 74 -4.08 -8.22 16.74
CA ILE A 74 -3.97 -7.53 18.02
C ILE A 74 -4.51 -8.48 19.08
N PRO A 75 -3.63 -9.24 19.78
CA PRO A 75 -4.09 -10.26 20.70
C PRO A 75 -4.70 -9.63 21.97
N PRO A 76 -5.88 -10.11 22.42
CA PRO A 76 -6.44 -9.67 23.68
C PRO A 76 -5.58 -10.17 24.85
N ASP A 77 -5.50 -9.38 25.91
CA ASP A 77 -4.86 -9.77 27.15
C ASP A 77 -5.75 -10.74 27.98
N ARG A 78 -5.28 -11.15 29.15
CA ARG A 78 -6.02 -12.11 30.02
C ARG A 78 -7.36 -11.57 30.56
N ARG A 79 -7.61 -10.26 30.45
CA ARG A 79 -8.90 -9.64 30.79
C ARG A 79 -9.90 -9.71 29.62
N GLY A 80 -9.47 -10.16 28.45
CA GLY A 80 -10.24 -10.12 27.21
C GLY A 80 -10.29 -8.73 26.57
N LEU A 81 -9.37 -7.84 26.95
CA LEU A 81 -9.25 -6.47 26.42
C LEU A 81 -7.96 -6.32 25.61
N ILE A 82 -7.93 -5.32 24.74
CA ILE A 82 -6.69 -4.91 24.11
C ILE A 82 -5.82 -4.19 25.15
N ASN A 83 -4.55 -4.61 25.25
CA ASN A 83 -3.61 -4.03 26.21
C ASN A 83 -3.36 -2.54 25.87
N GLU A 84 -3.13 -1.73 26.90
CA GLU A 84 -2.96 -0.28 26.80
C GLU A 84 -1.78 0.13 25.90
N ALA A 85 -0.71 -0.67 25.88
CA ALA A 85 0.44 -0.42 24.98
C ALA A 85 0.05 -0.58 23.49
N ASP A 86 -0.77 -1.61 23.19
CA ASP A 86 -1.28 -1.83 21.84
C ASP A 86 -2.27 -0.72 21.43
N VAL A 87 -3.17 -0.35 22.35
CA VAL A 87 -4.13 0.76 22.11
C VAL A 87 -3.40 2.06 21.80
N THR A 88 -2.36 2.38 22.57
CA THR A 88 -1.55 3.59 22.35
C THR A 88 -0.91 3.56 20.97
N ARG A 89 -0.26 2.45 20.62
CA ARG A 89 0.39 2.28 19.31
C ARG A 89 -0.61 2.37 18.15
N LEU A 90 -1.78 1.80 18.29
CA LEU A 90 -2.83 1.88 17.27
C LEU A 90 -3.33 3.31 17.06
N LYS A 91 -3.49 4.08 18.15
CA LYS A 91 -3.87 5.50 18.06
C LYS A 91 -2.80 6.33 17.35
N GLU A 92 -1.52 6.13 17.70
CA GLU A 92 -0.40 6.78 17.03
C GLU A 92 -0.36 6.44 15.54
N PHE A 93 -0.57 5.18 15.19
CA PHE A 93 -0.60 4.72 13.80
C PHE A 93 -1.79 5.28 13.03
N ALA A 94 -2.97 5.35 13.64
CA ALA A 94 -4.15 5.96 13.03
C ALA A 94 -3.93 7.45 12.74
N GLU A 95 -3.36 8.18 13.70
CA GLU A 95 -3.06 9.60 13.53
C GLU A 95 -1.98 9.84 12.48
N TYR A 96 -0.92 9.03 12.48
CA TYR A 96 0.12 9.09 11.43
C TYR A 96 -0.48 8.92 10.03
N ARG A 97 -1.32 7.90 9.83
CA ARG A 97 -1.98 7.68 8.53
C ARG A 97 -2.86 8.86 8.13
N LYS A 98 -3.64 9.39 9.07
CA LYS A 98 -4.46 10.58 8.83
C LYS A 98 -3.63 11.78 8.39
N GLN A 99 -2.51 12.03 9.07
CA GLN A 99 -1.62 13.14 8.74
C GLN A 99 -0.88 12.94 7.42
N ALA A 100 -0.43 11.71 7.12
CA ALA A 100 0.27 11.39 5.88
C ALA A 100 -0.55 11.71 4.62
N PHE A 101 -1.88 11.63 4.71
CA PHE A 101 -2.80 11.89 3.60
C PHE A 101 -3.70 13.13 3.81
N ALA A 102 -3.39 13.98 4.81
CA ALA A 102 -4.25 15.12 5.15
C ALA A 102 -4.20 16.26 4.13
N ASP A 103 -3.07 16.40 3.43
CA ASP A 103 -2.83 17.51 2.52
C ASP A 103 -2.55 16.98 1.11
N ASP A 104 -3.60 16.93 0.31
CA ASP A 104 -3.49 16.60 -1.11
C ASP A 104 -2.93 17.81 -1.88
N ARG A 105 -1.69 17.68 -2.35
CA ARG A 105 -0.99 18.71 -3.11
C ARG A 105 -1.49 18.83 -4.54
N VAL A 106 -2.15 17.80 -5.05
CA VAL A 106 -2.78 17.75 -6.38
C VAL A 106 -4.28 18.04 -6.24
N LYS A 107 -4.67 19.18 -5.73
CA LYS A 107 -6.02 19.61 -5.29
C LYS A 107 -7.23 19.25 -6.19
N GLU A 108 -7.00 18.69 -7.33
CA GLU A 108 -8.04 18.19 -8.21
C GLU A 108 -7.82 16.70 -8.38
N GLY A 109 -8.47 15.87 -7.59
CA GLY A 109 -8.59 14.45 -7.84
C GLY A 109 -9.24 14.21 -9.21
N GLN A 110 -8.53 14.59 -10.27
CA GLN A 110 -8.97 14.36 -11.63
C GLN A 110 -8.93 12.88 -11.89
N LYS A 111 -10.07 12.38 -12.24
CA LYS A 111 -10.23 11.04 -12.76
C LYS A 111 -9.29 10.89 -13.94
N LEU A 112 -8.18 10.17 -13.75
CA LEU A 112 -7.08 10.04 -14.71
C LEU A 112 -7.54 9.62 -16.11
N TRP A 113 -8.67 8.91 -16.25
CA TRP A 113 -9.18 8.44 -17.54
C TRP A 113 -9.77 9.53 -18.46
N GLU A 114 -10.10 10.72 -17.96
CA GLU A 114 -10.66 11.80 -18.77
C GLU A 114 -9.60 12.66 -19.43
N ALA A 115 -8.33 12.49 -19.06
CA ALA A 115 -7.29 13.45 -19.36
C ALA A 115 -6.06 12.90 -20.06
N ILE A 116 -5.99 11.59 -20.32
CA ILE A 116 -4.80 11.00 -20.92
C ILE A 116 -5.02 10.81 -22.41
N SER A 117 -4.67 11.81 -23.21
CA SER A 117 -4.61 11.65 -24.68
C SER A 117 -3.31 10.97 -25.13
N ASN A 118 -2.25 11.01 -24.32
CA ASN A 118 -0.90 10.52 -24.64
C ASN A 118 -0.25 9.70 -23.51
N GLY A 119 -1.00 9.32 -22.48
CA GLY A 119 -0.47 8.55 -21.35
C GLY A 119 0.27 9.36 -20.29
N GLU A 120 0.33 10.69 -20.42
CA GLU A 120 1.09 11.56 -19.52
C GLU A 120 0.21 12.59 -18.81
N ARG A 121 0.52 12.88 -17.55
CA ARG A 121 -0.12 13.94 -16.77
C ARG A 121 0.88 14.72 -15.95
N THR A 122 0.93 16.03 -16.17
CA THR A 122 1.78 16.95 -15.41
C THR A 122 0.97 17.77 -14.43
N TYR A 123 1.43 17.85 -13.19
CA TYR A 123 0.86 18.70 -12.14
C TYR A 123 1.85 19.76 -11.72
N LYS A 124 1.41 21.02 -11.70
CA LYS A 124 2.21 22.11 -11.16
C LYS A 124 1.88 22.30 -9.70
N LEU A 125 2.83 22.01 -8.84
CA LEU A 125 2.71 22.22 -7.42
C LEU A 125 3.09 23.66 -7.02
N LYS A 126 2.66 24.08 -5.83
CA LYS A 126 3.08 25.35 -5.25
C LYS A 126 4.59 25.33 -5.03
N SER A 127 5.28 26.42 -5.31
CA SER A 127 6.74 26.52 -5.07
C SER A 127 7.08 26.22 -3.62
N GLY A 128 8.11 25.41 -3.40
CA GLY A 128 8.53 24.95 -2.07
C GLY A 128 7.67 23.83 -1.48
N SER A 129 6.77 23.21 -2.27
CA SER A 129 6.04 22.03 -1.80
C SER A 129 6.98 20.84 -1.70
N GLU A 130 6.91 20.13 -0.57
CA GLU A 130 7.52 18.82 -0.38
C GLU A 130 6.47 17.73 -0.60
N ILE A 131 6.86 16.66 -1.28
CA ILE A 131 6.04 15.47 -1.51
C ILE A 131 6.82 14.27 -0.97
N ASN A 132 6.16 13.46 -0.17
CA ASN A 132 6.73 12.23 0.38
C ASN A 132 5.91 10.99 0.04
N VAL A 133 4.68 11.16 -0.47
CA VAL A 133 3.82 10.06 -0.91
C VAL A 133 3.14 10.46 -2.22
N VAL A 134 3.11 9.54 -3.17
CA VAL A 134 2.27 9.61 -4.37
C VAL A 134 1.33 8.42 -4.33
N MET A 135 0.02 8.68 -4.39
CA MET A 135 -1.00 7.64 -4.46
C MET A 135 -1.63 7.65 -5.85
N LEU A 136 -1.50 6.53 -6.54
CA LEU A 136 -2.13 6.30 -7.84
C LEU A 136 -3.26 5.27 -7.66
N GLN A 137 -4.38 5.51 -8.31
CA GLN A 137 -5.52 4.58 -8.29
C GLN A 137 -6.14 4.51 -9.68
N GLU A 138 -6.30 3.30 -10.20
CA GLU A 138 -7.03 3.06 -11.45
C GLU A 138 -8.52 2.79 -11.16
N ASP A 139 -9.40 3.22 -12.07
CA ASP A 139 -10.82 2.83 -12.04
C ASP A 139 -10.97 1.39 -12.52
N ILE A 140 -10.71 0.44 -11.65
CA ILE A 140 -10.75 -1.00 -11.92
C ILE A 140 -12.15 -1.49 -12.32
N ALA A 141 -13.22 -0.75 -12.03
CA ALA A 141 -14.56 -1.08 -12.49
C ALA A 141 -14.68 -1.10 -14.03
N ARG A 142 -13.77 -0.41 -14.71
CA ARG A 142 -13.62 -0.39 -16.17
C ARG A 142 -12.54 -1.30 -16.71
N GLY A 143 -11.98 -2.17 -15.87
CA GLY A 143 -10.86 -3.05 -16.17
C GLY A 143 -9.51 -2.40 -15.89
N GLN A 144 -8.55 -3.22 -15.54
CA GLN A 144 -7.17 -2.79 -15.33
C GLN A 144 -6.47 -2.59 -16.69
N ARG A 145 -6.01 -1.37 -16.96
CA ARG A 145 -5.44 -0.96 -18.26
C ARG A 145 -4.02 -0.44 -18.14
N VAL A 146 -3.63 0.05 -16.95
CA VAL A 146 -2.26 0.51 -16.71
C VAL A 146 -1.33 -0.69 -16.67
N GLU A 147 -0.37 -0.73 -17.60
CA GLU A 147 0.63 -1.81 -17.68
C GLU A 147 1.93 -1.44 -16.99
N ALA A 148 2.29 -0.15 -17.06
CA ALA A 148 3.44 0.40 -16.39
C ALA A 148 3.24 1.90 -16.19
N PHE A 149 3.87 2.44 -15.17
CA PHE A 149 3.90 3.88 -14.92
C PHE A 149 5.26 4.33 -14.43
N SER A 150 5.60 5.58 -14.67
CA SER A 150 6.69 6.29 -13.98
C SER A 150 6.17 7.57 -13.34
N VAL A 151 6.81 7.98 -12.27
CA VAL A 151 6.59 9.28 -11.62
C VAL A 151 7.86 10.07 -11.74
N GLU A 152 7.76 11.26 -12.31
CA GLU A 152 8.90 12.13 -12.52
C GLU A 152 8.72 13.47 -11.80
N ALA A 153 9.80 14.07 -11.35
CA ALA A 153 9.83 15.41 -10.81
C ALA A 153 10.71 16.33 -11.67
N GLN A 154 10.23 17.55 -11.89
CA GLN A 154 11.04 18.57 -12.56
C GLN A 154 12.05 19.16 -11.56
N THR A 155 13.33 19.05 -11.91
CA THR A 155 14.45 19.61 -11.16
C THR A 155 15.12 20.74 -11.96
N ALA A 156 16.17 21.35 -11.40
CA ALA A 156 16.96 22.34 -12.13
C ALA A 156 17.64 21.76 -13.39
N ASP A 157 17.97 20.47 -13.36
CA ASP A 157 18.65 19.75 -14.43
C ASP A 157 17.68 19.05 -15.41
N GLY A 158 16.38 19.26 -15.27
CA GLY A 158 15.34 18.64 -16.09
C GLY A 158 14.46 17.65 -15.32
N TRP A 159 13.73 16.82 -16.05
CA TRP A 159 12.88 15.78 -15.50
C TRP A 159 13.71 14.61 -14.96
N LYS A 160 13.41 14.19 -13.75
CA LYS A 160 14.07 13.05 -13.08
C LYS A 160 13.01 12.06 -12.60
N GLU A 161 13.15 10.81 -13.02
CA GLU A 161 12.34 9.72 -12.49
C GLU A 161 12.61 9.51 -10.98
N ILE A 162 11.53 9.44 -10.20
CA ILE A 162 11.56 9.24 -8.76
C ILE A 162 10.89 7.95 -8.32
N ALA A 163 10.01 7.39 -9.14
CA ALA A 163 9.38 6.10 -8.91
C ALA A 163 8.89 5.49 -10.21
N GLN A 164 8.76 4.17 -10.25
CA GLN A 164 8.15 3.43 -11.35
C GLN A 164 7.44 2.18 -10.82
N GLY A 165 6.51 1.66 -11.60
CA GLY A 165 5.79 0.42 -11.28
C GLY A 165 5.07 -0.14 -12.49
N THR A 166 4.45 -1.32 -12.32
CA THR A 166 3.80 -2.06 -13.41
C THR A 166 2.28 -2.04 -13.35
N THR A 167 1.69 -1.77 -12.20
CA THR A 167 0.23 -1.74 -12.01
C THR A 167 -0.13 -0.68 -10.97
N VAL A 168 -1.35 -0.18 -11.06
CA VAL A 168 -1.92 0.83 -10.16
C VAL A 168 -3.15 0.27 -9.46
#